data_a3a6ab764906b4095d51773a002dfbfc
#
_entry.id   a3a6ab764906b4095d51773a002dfbfc
#
_cell.length_a   1.000
_cell.length_b   1.000
_cell.length_c   1.000
_cell.angle_alpha   90.00
_cell.angle_beta   90.00
_cell.angle_gamma   90.00
#
_symmetry.space_group_name_H-M   'P 1'
#
loop_
_entity.id
_entity.type
_entity.pdbx_description
1 polymer ?
#
loop_
_entity_poly.entity_id
_entity_poly.type
_entity_poly.pdbx_seq_one_letter_code
_entity_poly.pdbx_strand_id
1 'polypeptide(L)'
;MSEIQYQSAKTVKEAVKMMQAAKGKGYILAGGTDLLVQMKSGARTPGVIVDVKKIPEMVTVTEKNGAFTIGAATPAAVLGENKKLRKAWPGVIEACNLIGSTQVQGRASAGGNLCNASPAADSVPALVAAGCIVNVAGPSGKRAVPVEKFCIGPGKTSLKTGEIVVSLTLPKRPKGSSDAYLRLIPRTEMDIAVVGVGVSLTMKGDTVTDARVGLGAVAPTVLLVEKAAKALIGSKLDDEALDAAADACSAACRPIDDKRGTIKYRTKIAGVLLKRSALIARDRINGIEHRGHRPV
;
A
#
# COMPACT_ATOMS: atom_id res chain seq x y z
N MET A 1 11.78 -31.79 11.32
CA MET A 1 11.00 -30.51 11.14
C MET A 1 10.05 -30.46 12.31
N SER A 2 10.04 -29.35 13.09
CA SER A 2 9.03 -29.16 14.13
C SER A 2 7.67 -29.05 13.44
N GLU A 3 6.66 -29.74 13.96
CA GLU A 3 5.30 -29.73 13.43
C GLU A 3 4.74 -28.31 13.49
N ILE A 4 4.27 -27.78 12.34
CA ILE A 4 3.68 -26.44 12.25
C ILE A 4 2.23 -26.56 12.73
N GLN A 5 1.87 -25.83 13.77
CA GLN A 5 0.48 -25.77 14.24
C GLN A 5 -0.33 -24.77 13.40
N TYR A 6 -1.48 -25.22 12.91
CA TYR A 6 -2.46 -24.35 12.26
C TYR A 6 -3.62 -24.08 13.21
N GLN A 7 -3.95 -22.79 13.37
CA GLN A 7 -5.06 -22.33 14.20
C GLN A 7 -5.92 -21.33 13.41
N SER A 8 -7.23 -21.40 13.57
CA SER A 8 -8.18 -20.49 12.90
C SER A 8 -8.94 -19.69 13.95
N ALA A 9 -8.72 -18.38 13.97
CA ALA A 9 -9.38 -17.46 14.88
C ALA A 9 -10.74 -17.00 14.33
N LYS A 10 -11.72 -16.82 15.20
CA LYS A 10 -13.05 -16.29 14.86
C LYS A 10 -13.22 -14.83 15.29
N THR A 11 -12.34 -14.33 16.15
CA THR A 11 -12.35 -12.95 16.65
C THR A 11 -10.94 -12.38 16.69
N VAL A 12 -10.81 -11.05 16.61
CA VAL A 12 -9.52 -10.35 16.78
C VAL A 12 -8.89 -10.68 18.13
N LYS A 13 -9.69 -10.77 19.19
CA LYS A 13 -9.22 -11.13 20.55
C LYS A 13 -8.58 -12.52 20.58
N GLU A 14 -9.19 -13.51 19.93
CA GLU A 14 -8.62 -14.85 19.79
C GLU A 14 -7.30 -14.83 19.00
N ALA A 15 -7.26 -14.13 17.84
CA ALA A 15 -6.04 -14.02 17.04
C ALA A 15 -4.89 -13.39 17.83
N VAL A 16 -5.14 -12.31 18.57
CA VAL A 16 -4.15 -11.68 19.47
C VAL A 16 -3.66 -12.66 20.54
N LYS A 17 -4.57 -13.39 21.19
CA LYS A 17 -4.22 -14.40 22.20
C LYS A 17 -3.32 -15.51 21.62
N MET A 18 -3.67 -16.02 20.43
CA MET A 18 -2.88 -17.04 19.72
C MET A 18 -1.48 -16.51 19.36
N MET A 19 -1.40 -15.29 18.84
CA MET A 19 -0.12 -14.64 18.48
C MET A 19 0.75 -14.38 19.71
N GLN A 20 0.16 -14.00 20.84
CA GLN A 20 0.85 -13.82 22.11
C GLN A 20 1.39 -15.14 22.64
N ALA A 21 0.58 -16.21 22.61
CA ALA A 21 0.97 -17.55 23.05
C ALA A 21 2.11 -18.13 22.20
N ALA A 22 2.18 -17.76 20.91
CA ALA A 22 3.23 -18.20 20.00
C ALA A 22 4.62 -17.59 20.28
N LYS A 23 4.75 -16.62 21.20
CA LYS A 23 6.04 -16.02 21.68
C LYS A 23 6.99 -15.65 20.54
N GLY A 24 6.49 -14.98 19.50
CA GLY A 24 7.26 -14.54 18.32
C GLY A 24 7.43 -15.59 17.21
N LYS A 25 6.96 -16.83 17.40
CA LYS A 25 6.95 -17.89 16.36
C LYS A 25 5.62 -17.99 15.62
N GLY A 26 4.69 -17.07 15.89
CA GLY A 26 3.38 -17.00 15.23
C GLY A 26 3.44 -16.16 13.96
N TYR A 27 2.72 -16.59 12.93
CA TYR A 27 2.54 -15.86 11.68
C TYR A 27 1.06 -15.79 11.33
N ILE A 28 0.61 -14.59 10.94
CA ILE A 28 -0.76 -14.37 10.48
C ILE A 28 -0.91 -14.88 9.04
N LEU A 29 -1.93 -15.66 8.80
CA LEU A 29 -2.34 -16.10 7.47
C LEU A 29 -3.58 -15.31 7.02
N ALA A 30 -3.35 -14.33 6.15
CA ALA A 30 -4.38 -13.68 5.35
C ALA A 30 -4.52 -14.41 4.00
N GLY A 31 -4.05 -13.81 2.89
CA GLY A 31 -4.03 -14.45 1.58
C GLY A 31 -3.04 -15.59 1.43
N GLY A 32 -1.91 -15.52 2.14
CA GLY A 32 -0.85 -16.53 2.11
C GLY A 32 0.08 -16.46 0.90
N THR A 33 -0.12 -15.51 0.00
CA THR A 33 0.61 -15.40 -1.28
C THR A 33 2.10 -15.13 -1.13
N ASP A 34 2.53 -14.52 -0.02
CA ASP A 34 3.93 -14.37 0.36
C ASP A 34 4.34 -15.43 1.40
N LEU A 35 3.56 -15.59 2.47
CA LEU A 35 3.92 -16.44 3.60
C LEU A 35 4.18 -17.90 3.18
N LEU A 36 3.29 -18.48 2.37
CA LEU A 36 3.44 -19.90 1.95
C LEU A 36 4.66 -20.07 1.02
N VAL A 37 4.97 -19.09 0.18
CA VAL A 37 6.17 -19.11 -0.66
C VAL A 37 7.43 -19.01 0.20
N GLN A 38 7.44 -18.10 1.19
CA GLN A 38 8.54 -17.93 2.14
C GLN A 38 8.75 -19.17 3.01
N MET A 39 7.69 -19.85 3.39
CA MET A 39 7.78 -21.14 4.09
C MET A 39 8.38 -22.23 3.20
N LYS A 40 7.91 -22.34 1.96
CA LYS A 40 8.43 -23.33 1.00
C LYS A 40 9.92 -23.14 0.69
N SER A 41 10.38 -21.88 0.64
CA SER A 41 11.79 -21.54 0.43
C SER A 41 12.66 -21.62 1.69
N GLY A 42 12.07 -21.89 2.87
CA GLY A 42 12.77 -21.87 4.15
C GLY A 42 13.09 -20.48 4.71
N ALA A 43 12.67 -19.41 4.03
CA ALA A 43 12.88 -18.02 4.49
C ALA A 43 12.07 -17.68 5.75
N ARG A 44 10.99 -18.43 6.00
CA ARG A 44 10.18 -18.35 7.23
C ARG A 44 9.89 -19.76 7.75
N THR A 45 10.05 -19.93 9.07
CA THR A 45 9.81 -21.20 9.77
C THR A 45 8.85 -20.98 10.93
N PRO A 46 7.53 -20.80 10.65
CA PRO A 46 6.54 -20.58 11.71
C PRO A 46 6.40 -21.80 12.61
N GLY A 47 6.26 -21.57 13.91
CA GLY A 47 5.78 -22.60 14.85
C GLY A 47 4.25 -22.68 14.84
N VAL A 48 3.59 -21.54 14.67
CA VAL A 48 2.13 -21.42 14.63
C VAL A 48 1.71 -20.53 13.46
N ILE A 49 0.74 -20.98 12.69
CA ILE A 49 0.03 -20.18 11.67
C ILE A 49 -1.35 -19.85 12.22
N VAL A 50 -1.68 -18.58 12.31
CA VAL A 50 -2.99 -18.07 12.74
C VAL A 50 -3.77 -17.56 11.54
N ASP A 51 -4.77 -18.31 11.12
CA ASP A 51 -5.69 -17.92 10.04
C ASP A 51 -6.74 -16.94 10.57
N VAL A 52 -6.82 -15.77 9.95
CA VAL A 52 -7.70 -14.67 10.35
C VAL A 52 -8.90 -14.47 9.41
N LYS A 53 -9.04 -15.28 8.37
CA LYS A 53 -10.09 -15.13 7.35
C LYS A 53 -11.51 -15.42 7.84
N LYS A 54 -11.66 -16.05 9.02
CA LYS A 54 -12.97 -16.24 9.69
C LYS A 54 -13.35 -15.09 10.61
N ILE A 55 -12.54 -14.04 10.71
CA ILE A 55 -12.83 -12.84 11.49
C ILE A 55 -13.53 -11.84 10.55
N PRO A 56 -14.84 -11.55 10.72
CA PRO A 56 -15.60 -10.72 9.78
C PRO A 56 -14.99 -9.33 9.57
N GLU A 57 -14.54 -8.66 10.63
CA GLU A 57 -13.95 -7.32 10.55
C GLU A 57 -12.60 -7.28 9.80
N MET A 58 -11.94 -8.43 9.61
CA MET A 58 -10.69 -8.52 8.87
C MET A 58 -10.85 -8.85 7.38
N VAL A 59 -12.06 -9.16 6.92
CA VAL A 59 -12.33 -9.55 5.52
C VAL A 59 -13.43 -8.71 4.86
N THR A 60 -13.89 -7.66 5.53
CA THR A 60 -14.97 -6.79 5.02
C THR A 60 -14.46 -5.37 4.73
N VAL A 61 -15.20 -4.67 3.86
CA VAL A 61 -15.04 -3.24 3.60
C VAL A 61 -16.28 -2.54 4.12
N THR A 62 -16.10 -1.56 5.00
CA THR A 62 -17.18 -0.73 5.52
C THR A 62 -16.94 0.74 5.19
N GLU A 63 -18.03 1.48 4.98
CA GLU A 63 -18.02 2.93 4.77
C GLU A 63 -18.78 3.60 5.91
N LYS A 64 -18.16 4.58 6.54
CA LYS A 64 -18.81 5.42 7.55
C LYS A 64 -18.42 6.87 7.34
N ASN A 65 -19.44 7.73 7.11
CA ASN A 65 -19.23 9.18 6.89
C ASN A 65 -18.24 9.50 5.75
N GLY A 66 -18.15 8.64 4.73
CA GLY A 66 -17.24 8.79 3.59
C GLY A 66 -15.81 8.29 3.84
N ALA A 67 -15.47 7.83 5.04
CA ALA A 67 -14.24 7.11 5.32
C ALA A 67 -14.45 5.61 5.09
N PHE A 68 -13.44 4.92 4.55
CA PHE A 68 -13.49 3.48 4.32
C PHE A 68 -12.58 2.75 5.29
N THR A 69 -13.11 1.69 5.91
CA THR A 69 -12.33 0.75 6.70
C THR A 69 -12.25 -0.57 5.95
N ILE A 70 -11.04 -0.98 5.58
CA ILE A 70 -10.73 -2.18 4.80
C ILE A 70 -10.13 -3.20 5.75
N GLY A 71 -10.76 -4.35 5.92
CA GLY A 71 -10.21 -5.47 6.71
C GLY A 71 -8.85 -5.91 6.15
N ALA A 72 -7.87 -6.14 7.02
CA ALA A 72 -6.49 -6.40 6.61
C ALA A 72 -6.32 -7.65 5.72
N ALA A 73 -7.24 -8.61 5.83
CA ALA A 73 -7.24 -9.84 5.04
C ALA A 73 -8.26 -9.82 3.87
N THR A 74 -8.89 -8.66 3.58
CA THR A 74 -9.81 -8.53 2.43
C THR A 74 -9.03 -8.74 1.13
N PRO A 75 -9.44 -9.68 0.25
CA PRO A 75 -8.78 -9.91 -1.03
C PRO A 75 -8.77 -8.66 -1.91
N ALA A 76 -7.67 -8.43 -2.64
CA ALA A 76 -7.55 -7.30 -3.55
C ALA A 76 -8.63 -7.31 -4.65
N ALA A 77 -9.02 -8.48 -5.15
CA ALA A 77 -10.12 -8.63 -6.11
C ALA A 77 -11.44 -8.04 -5.56
N VAL A 78 -11.77 -8.30 -4.29
CA VAL A 78 -12.98 -7.75 -3.62
C VAL A 78 -12.90 -6.23 -3.53
N LEU A 79 -11.70 -5.67 -3.29
CA LEU A 79 -11.51 -4.21 -3.30
C LEU A 79 -11.76 -3.64 -4.70
N GLY A 80 -11.26 -4.31 -5.75
CA GLY A 80 -11.45 -3.92 -7.15
C GLY A 80 -12.92 -3.93 -7.59
N GLU A 81 -13.75 -4.81 -7.02
CA GLU A 81 -15.18 -4.92 -7.29
C GLU A 81 -16.02 -3.87 -6.54
N ASN A 82 -15.50 -3.28 -5.47
CA ASN A 82 -16.22 -2.27 -4.67
C ASN A 82 -16.31 -0.94 -5.42
N LYS A 83 -17.44 -0.70 -6.10
CA LYS A 83 -17.67 0.50 -6.93
C LYS A 83 -17.51 1.80 -6.15
N LYS A 84 -17.97 1.87 -4.88
CA LYS A 84 -17.86 3.08 -4.05
C LYS A 84 -16.42 3.38 -3.69
N LEU A 85 -15.67 2.38 -3.24
CA LEU A 85 -14.26 2.50 -2.90
C LEU A 85 -13.43 2.87 -4.13
N ARG A 86 -13.68 2.21 -5.26
CA ARG A 86 -13.00 2.50 -6.54
C ARG A 86 -13.26 3.93 -7.03
N LYS A 87 -14.49 4.45 -6.84
CA LYS A 87 -14.80 5.85 -7.15
C LYS A 87 -14.11 6.83 -6.20
N ALA A 88 -14.06 6.50 -4.91
CA ALA A 88 -13.46 7.37 -3.91
C ALA A 88 -11.92 7.36 -3.96
N TRP A 89 -11.29 6.20 -4.15
CA TRP A 89 -9.85 5.99 -4.08
C TRP A 89 -9.33 5.16 -5.25
N PRO A 90 -9.44 5.68 -6.50
CA PRO A 90 -9.05 4.93 -7.71
C PRO A 90 -7.58 4.51 -7.70
N GLY A 91 -6.66 5.37 -7.25
CA GLY A 91 -5.22 5.07 -7.19
C GLY A 91 -4.90 3.96 -6.18
N VAL A 92 -5.59 3.92 -5.03
CA VAL A 92 -5.44 2.80 -4.08
C VAL A 92 -5.89 1.48 -4.70
N ILE A 93 -7.00 1.50 -5.43
CA ILE A 93 -7.51 0.29 -6.11
C ILE A 93 -6.60 -0.14 -7.27
N GLU A 94 -6.08 0.81 -8.04
CA GLU A 94 -5.06 0.52 -9.07
C GLU A 94 -3.86 -0.21 -8.47
N ALA A 95 -3.33 0.31 -7.37
CA ALA A 95 -2.20 -0.30 -6.67
C ALA A 95 -2.50 -1.72 -6.16
N CYS A 96 -3.70 -1.94 -5.59
CA CYS A 96 -4.13 -3.27 -5.14
C CYS A 96 -4.31 -4.25 -6.31
N ASN A 97 -4.83 -3.79 -7.44
CA ASN A 97 -5.04 -4.61 -8.65
C ASN A 97 -3.75 -4.89 -9.42
N LEU A 98 -2.60 -4.36 -8.98
CA LEU A 98 -1.28 -4.68 -9.53
C LEU A 98 -0.49 -5.64 -8.65
N ILE A 99 -1.02 -6.11 -7.51
CA ILE A 99 -0.37 -7.12 -6.67
C ILE A 99 -0.37 -8.46 -7.41
N GLY A 100 0.83 -8.92 -7.79
CA GLY A 100 1.00 -10.20 -8.48
C GLY A 100 0.30 -10.27 -9.84
N SER A 101 -0.67 -11.15 -9.95
CA SER A 101 -1.56 -11.35 -11.11
C SER A 101 -3.02 -11.39 -10.67
N THR A 102 -3.94 -11.42 -11.62
CA THR A 102 -5.39 -11.54 -11.36
C THR A 102 -5.72 -12.74 -10.46
N GLN A 103 -5.06 -13.89 -10.65
CA GLN A 103 -5.26 -15.09 -9.82
C GLN A 103 -4.75 -14.86 -8.38
N VAL A 104 -3.63 -14.17 -8.23
CA VAL A 104 -3.06 -13.86 -6.91
C VAL A 104 -3.97 -12.90 -6.15
N GLN A 105 -4.61 -11.95 -6.82
CA GLN A 105 -5.48 -10.93 -6.23
C GLN A 105 -6.73 -11.51 -5.56
N GLY A 106 -7.18 -12.71 -5.96
CA GLY A 106 -8.23 -13.46 -5.28
C GLY A 106 -7.88 -13.86 -3.85
N ARG A 107 -6.58 -13.79 -3.47
CA ARG A 107 -6.06 -14.15 -2.15
C ARG A 107 -5.27 -13.04 -1.50
N ALA A 108 -4.37 -12.37 -2.24
CA ALA A 108 -3.55 -11.27 -1.76
C ALA A 108 -4.41 -10.14 -1.19
N SER A 109 -3.95 -9.49 -0.14
CA SER A 109 -4.65 -8.38 0.51
C SER A 109 -3.71 -7.20 0.72
N ALA A 110 -4.26 -5.98 0.77
CA ALA A 110 -3.49 -4.76 1.05
C ALA A 110 -2.80 -4.83 2.43
N GLY A 111 -3.48 -5.39 3.44
CA GLY A 111 -2.89 -5.59 4.77
C GLY A 111 -1.76 -6.61 4.76
N GLY A 112 -1.88 -7.72 4.01
CA GLY A 112 -0.81 -8.70 3.82
C GLY A 112 0.39 -8.11 3.09
N ASN A 113 0.17 -7.36 2.00
CA ASN A 113 1.19 -6.67 1.23
C ASN A 113 1.96 -5.65 2.10
N LEU A 114 1.25 -4.88 2.94
CA LEU A 114 1.84 -3.97 3.91
C LEU A 114 2.68 -4.72 4.98
N CYS A 115 2.12 -5.80 5.58
CA CYS A 115 2.80 -6.57 6.64
C CYS A 115 4.00 -7.35 6.15
N ASN A 116 4.08 -7.71 4.87
CA ASN A 116 5.28 -8.28 4.26
C ASN A 116 6.46 -7.29 4.27
N ALA A 117 6.17 -6.00 4.37
CA ALA A 117 7.12 -4.90 4.49
C ALA A 117 8.23 -4.93 3.41
N SER A 118 7.86 -5.34 2.19
CA SER A 118 8.76 -5.21 1.04
C SER A 118 8.88 -3.73 0.65
N PRO A 119 10.10 -3.22 0.37
CA PRO A 119 10.28 -1.89 -0.19
C PRO A 119 9.51 -1.66 -1.50
N ALA A 120 9.25 -2.74 -2.25
CA ALA A 120 8.55 -2.74 -3.52
C ALA A 120 7.08 -3.22 -3.40
N ALA A 121 6.48 -3.13 -2.21
CA ALA A 121 5.07 -3.46 -1.99
C ALA A 121 4.16 -2.52 -2.79
N ASP A 122 3.39 -3.07 -3.75
CA ASP A 122 2.62 -2.29 -4.73
C ASP A 122 1.57 -1.37 -4.10
N SER A 123 0.82 -1.86 -3.09
CA SER A 123 -0.27 -1.08 -2.48
C SER A 123 0.22 0.08 -1.60
N VAL A 124 1.43 -0.01 -1.04
CA VAL A 124 1.86 0.87 0.04
C VAL A 124 2.09 2.31 -0.39
N PRO A 125 2.70 2.65 -1.55
CA PRO A 125 2.84 4.04 -1.98
C PRO A 125 1.49 4.76 -2.17
N ALA A 126 0.48 4.04 -2.70
CA ALA A 126 -0.87 4.58 -2.84
C ALA A 126 -1.55 4.78 -1.47
N LEU A 127 -1.36 3.87 -0.53
CA LEU A 127 -1.86 4.02 0.85
C LEU A 127 -1.21 5.20 1.57
N VAL A 128 0.10 5.44 1.35
CA VAL A 128 0.84 6.61 1.87
C VAL A 128 0.27 7.90 1.27
N ALA A 129 0.07 7.95 -0.04
CA ALA A 129 -0.54 9.09 -0.71
C ALA A 129 -1.98 9.35 -0.24
N ALA A 130 -2.74 8.30 0.08
CA ALA A 130 -4.09 8.41 0.62
C ALA A 130 -4.14 8.84 2.09
N GLY A 131 -3.02 8.93 2.81
CA GLY A 131 -3.00 9.22 4.25
C GLY A 131 -3.66 8.11 5.07
N CYS A 132 -3.45 6.86 4.68
CA CYS A 132 -4.05 5.69 5.30
C CYS A 132 -3.59 5.51 6.75
N ILE A 133 -4.50 5.08 7.62
CA ILE A 133 -4.23 4.69 9.01
C ILE A 133 -4.30 3.17 9.14
N VAL A 134 -3.28 2.60 9.74
CA VAL A 134 -3.19 1.17 10.06
C VAL A 134 -3.76 0.94 11.46
N ASN A 135 -4.85 0.19 11.57
CA ASN A 135 -5.46 -0.17 12.85
C ASN A 135 -4.87 -1.47 13.36
N VAL A 136 -4.23 -1.41 14.51
CA VAL A 136 -3.52 -2.50 15.16
C VAL A 136 -4.22 -2.91 16.44
N ALA A 137 -4.33 -4.21 16.69
CA ALA A 137 -4.75 -4.76 17.98
C ALA A 137 -3.65 -5.63 18.56
N GLY A 138 -3.51 -5.59 19.87
CA GLY A 138 -2.50 -6.37 20.59
C GLY A 138 -2.89 -6.61 22.05
N PRO A 139 -2.02 -7.28 22.82
CA PRO A 139 -2.28 -7.59 24.24
C PRO A 139 -2.57 -6.36 25.10
N SER A 140 -1.98 -5.21 24.75
CA SER A 140 -2.16 -3.92 25.46
C SER A 140 -3.32 -3.07 24.92
N GLY A 141 -4.16 -3.61 24.03
CA GLY A 141 -5.28 -2.88 23.44
C GLY A 141 -5.12 -2.57 21.96
N LYS A 142 -5.80 -1.52 21.51
CA LYS A 142 -5.79 -1.07 20.09
C LYS A 142 -4.97 0.20 19.94
N ARG A 143 -4.30 0.36 18.81
CA ARG A 143 -3.62 1.60 18.41
C ARG A 143 -3.74 1.85 16.93
N ALA A 144 -3.60 3.11 16.53
CA ALA A 144 -3.59 3.56 15.15
C ALA A 144 -2.17 4.02 14.79
N VAL A 145 -1.71 3.66 13.59
CA VAL A 145 -0.38 4.01 13.08
C VAL A 145 -0.54 4.62 11.70
N PRO A 146 -0.02 5.83 11.43
CA PRO A 146 0.11 6.33 10.06
C PRO A 146 0.89 5.33 9.20
N VAL A 147 0.38 5.02 8.00
CA VAL A 147 0.95 3.94 7.17
C VAL A 147 2.42 4.17 6.81
N GLU A 148 2.84 5.42 6.63
CA GLU A 148 4.24 5.81 6.37
C GLU A 148 5.20 5.52 7.54
N LYS A 149 4.65 5.32 8.75
CA LYS A 149 5.42 4.95 9.96
C LYS A 149 5.33 3.46 10.31
N PHE A 150 4.60 2.68 9.50
CA PHE A 150 4.34 1.28 9.81
C PHE A 150 5.53 0.37 9.46
N CYS A 151 6.10 0.49 8.27
CA CYS A 151 7.30 -0.24 7.85
C CYS A 151 8.55 0.49 8.33
N ILE A 152 9.41 -0.18 9.10
CA ILE A 152 10.64 0.38 9.69
C ILE A 152 11.92 -0.14 9.05
N GLY A 153 11.80 -0.99 8.04
CA GLY A 153 12.89 -1.57 7.24
C GLY A 153 12.38 -2.72 6.38
N PRO A 154 13.20 -3.26 5.48
CA PRO A 154 12.84 -4.40 4.65
C PRO A 154 12.45 -5.62 5.51
N GLY A 155 11.23 -6.12 5.32
CA GLY A 155 10.68 -7.22 6.12
C GLY A 155 10.43 -6.91 7.59
N LYS A 156 10.49 -5.62 8.00
CA LYS A 156 10.33 -5.19 9.40
C LYS A 156 9.20 -4.17 9.52
N THR A 157 8.32 -4.41 10.48
CA THR A 157 7.19 -3.52 10.81
C THR A 157 7.31 -2.97 12.24
N SER A 158 6.54 -1.95 12.57
CA SER A 158 6.43 -1.37 13.92
C SER A 158 5.55 -2.21 14.86
N LEU A 159 5.09 -3.40 14.45
CA LEU A 159 4.31 -4.30 15.29
C LEU A 159 5.16 -4.83 16.44
N LYS A 160 4.57 -4.82 17.63
CA LYS A 160 5.11 -5.47 18.83
C LYS A 160 4.68 -6.94 18.89
N THR A 161 5.34 -7.72 19.72
CA THR A 161 4.98 -9.15 19.93
C THR A 161 3.51 -9.28 20.32
N GLY A 162 2.79 -10.13 19.59
CA GLY A 162 1.35 -10.36 19.79
C GLY A 162 0.43 -9.33 19.15
N GLU A 163 0.97 -8.26 18.53
CA GLU A 163 0.15 -7.33 17.76
C GLU A 163 -0.14 -7.85 16.36
N ILE A 164 -1.34 -7.51 15.86
CA ILE A 164 -1.80 -7.82 14.50
C ILE A 164 -2.42 -6.58 13.84
N VAL A 165 -2.28 -6.45 12.54
CA VAL A 165 -3.05 -5.46 11.76
C VAL A 165 -4.46 -5.99 11.56
N VAL A 166 -5.45 -5.22 12.00
CA VAL A 166 -6.88 -5.58 11.88
C VAL A 166 -7.50 -5.01 10.62
N SER A 167 -7.22 -3.73 10.34
CA SER A 167 -7.78 -3.03 9.19
C SER A 167 -6.94 -1.82 8.77
N LEU A 168 -7.23 -1.31 7.59
CA LEU A 168 -6.69 -0.09 7.02
C LEU A 168 -7.84 0.92 6.89
N THR A 169 -7.66 2.15 7.38
CA THR A 169 -8.65 3.21 7.25
C THR A 169 -8.19 4.25 6.26
N LEU A 170 -8.93 4.42 5.17
CA LEU A 170 -8.80 5.53 4.24
C LEU A 170 -9.70 6.66 4.72
N PRO A 171 -9.19 7.89 4.84
CA PRO A 171 -9.98 9.02 5.32
C PRO A 171 -11.10 9.38 4.35
N LYS A 172 -12.07 10.17 4.83
CA LYS A 172 -13.05 10.79 3.95
C LYS A 172 -12.32 11.64 2.92
N ARG A 173 -12.60 11.40 1.64
CA ARG A 173 -12.01 12.17 0.56
C ARG A 173 -12.61 13.58 0.51
N PRO A 174 -11.77 14.64 0.47
CA PRO A 174 -12.23 16.01 0.23
C PRO A 174 -12.92 16.17 -1.11
N LYS A 175 -13.83 17.14 -1.24
CA LYS A 175 -14.34 17.53 -2.56
C LYS A 175 -13.21 18.10 -3.42
N GLY A 176 -13.26 17.89 -4.74
CA GLY A 176 -12.22 18.37 -5.67
C GLY A 176 -10.90 17.64 -5.50
N SER A 177 -10.91 16.38 -5.06
CA SER A 177 -9.70 15.60 -4.90
C SER A 177 -9.77 14.28 -5.67
N SER A 178 -8.60 13.79 -6.09
CA SER A 178 -8.41 12.46 -6.65
C SER A 178 -7.00 11.96 -6.40
N ASP A 179 -6.77 10.68 -6.67
CA ASP A 179 -5.49 10.03 -6.57
C ASP A 179 -5.19 9.19 -7.80
N ALA A 180 -3.92 8.85 -7.96
CA ALA A 180 -3.47 7.94 -9.00
C ALA A 180 -2.28 7.12 -8.49
N TYR A 181 -2.11 5.93 -9.03
CA TYR A 181 -0.93 5.10 -8.81
C TYR A 181 -0.37 4.61 -10.13
N LEU A 182 0.94 4.76 -10.29
CA LEU A 182 1.69 4.18 -11.40
C LEU A 182 2.88 3.38 -10.87
N ARG A 183 3.18 2.26 -11.54
CA ARG A 183 4.43 1.55 -11.33
C ARG A 183 5.13 1.25 -12.65
N LEU A 184 6.44 1.13 -12.58
CA LEU A 184 7.24 0.54 -13.64
C LEU A 184 7.70 -0.85 -13.21
N ILE A 185 7.53 -1.83 -14.09
CA ILE A 185 8.04 -3.20 -13.98
C ILE A 185 8.69 -3.61 -15.30
N PRO A 186 9.67 -4.54 -15.32
CA PRO A 186 10.30 -5.01 -16.55
C PRO A 186 9.39 -5.87 -17.41
N ARG A 187 8.40 -6.56 -16.81
CA ARG A 187 7.42 -7.44 -17.49
C ARG A 187 6.01 -6.85 -17.34
N THR A 188 5.04 -7.44 -18.00
CA THR A 188 3.63 -7.00 -17.93
C THR A 188 2.95 -7.39 -16.61
N GLU A 189 3.26 -8.57 -16.07
CA GLU A 189 2.69 -9.11 -14.83
C GLU A 189 3.74 -9.88 -14.01
N MET A 190 3.39 -10.17 -12.75
CA MET A 190 4.17 -11.02 -11.83
C MET A 190 5.63 -10.60 -11.69
N ASP A 191 5.87 -9.29 -11.60
CA ASP A 191 7.21 -8.75 -11.36
C ASP A 191 7.23 -7.75 -10.21
N ILE A 192 8.42 -7.56 -9.66
CA ILE A 192 8.69 -6.62 -8.57
C ILE A 192 8.85 -5.22 -9.16
N ALA A 193 8.21 -4.24 -8.56
CA ALA A 193 8.29 -2.86 -9.00
C ALA A 193 9.75 -2.36 -9.05
N VAL A 194 10.11 -1.75 -10.17
CA VAL A 194 11.33 -0.93 -10.29
C VAL A 194 11.15 0.38 -9.53
N VAL A 195 9.98 1.01 -9.74
CA VAL A 195 9.50 2.21 -9.03
C VAL A 195 7.99 2.15 -8.95
N GLY A 196 7.41 2.53 -7.81
CA GLY A 196 5.98 2.76 -7.63
C GLY A 196 5.74 4.17 -7.09
N VAL A 197 4.76 4.88 -7.65
CA VAL A 197 4.43 6.26 -7.24
C VAL A 197 2.93 6.40 -7.03
N GLY A 198 2.53 6.78 -5.82
CA GLY A 198 1.17 7.20 -5.48
C GLY A 198 1.11 8.72 -5.31
N VAL A 199 0.12 9.36 -5.91
CA VAL A 199 -0.14 10.79 -5.75
C VAL A 199 -1.60 10.99 -5.38
N SER A 200 -1.87 11.81 -4.38
CA SER A 200 -3.20 12.32 -4.05
C SER A 200 -3.18 13.84 -4.10
N LEU A 201 -4.14 14.43 -4.79
CA LEU A 201 -4.29 15.88 -4.95
C LEU A 201 -5.66 16.33 -4.48
N THR A 202 -5.73 17.54 -3.92
CA THR A 202 -6.95 18.33 -3.77
C THR A 202 -6.78 19.64 -4.51
N MET A 203 -7.77 20.03 -5.30
CA MET A 203 -7.73 21.24 -6.11
C MET A 203 -8.95 22.13 -5.83
N LYS A 204 -8.75 23.44 -5.96
CA LYS A 204 -9.81 24.45 -6.02
C LYS A 204 -9.67 25.22 -7.32
N GLY A 205 -10.63 24.99 -8.25
CA GLY A 205 -10.41 25.38 -9.66
C GLY A 205 -9.17 24.66 -10.20
N ASP A 206 -8.27 25.41 -10.83
CA ASP A 206 -7.04 24.88 -11.41
C ASP A 206 -5.86 24.76 -10.43
N THR A 207 -6.03 25.24 -9.18
CA THR A 207 -4.92 25.34 -8.23
C THR A 207 -4.93 24.17 -7.25
N VAL A 208 -3.78 23.54 -7.07
CA VAL A 208 -3.56 22.49 -6.06
C VAL A 208 -3.55 23.12 -4.68
N THR A 209 -4.44 22.67 -3.79
CA THR A 209 -4.54 23.16 -2.40
C THR A 209 -3.96 22.19 -1.39
N ASP A 210 -3.88 20.91 -1.74
CA ASP A 210 -3.24 19.89 -0.93
C ASP A 210 -2.71 18.77 -1.82
N ALA A 211 -1.59 18.17 -1.40
CA ALA A 211 -0.94 17.07 -2.11
C ALA A 211 -0.26 16.10 -1.16
N ARG A 212 -0.26 14.82 -1.51
CA ARG A 212 0.55 13.78 -0.86
C ARG A 212 1.21 12.90 -1.91
N VAL A 213 2.49 12.59 -1.70
CA VAL A 213 3.30 11.80 -2.65
C VAL A 213 3.95 10.65 -1.92
N GLY A 214 3.65 9.42 -2.36
CA GLY A 214 4.25 8.18 -1.86
C GLY A 214 5.16 7.55 -2.90
N LEU A 215 6.40 7.18 -2.53
CA LEU A 215 7.35 6.48 -3.41
C LEU A 215 7.68 5.10 -2.86
N GLY A 216 7.60 4.08 -3.72
CA GLY A 216 7.99 2.70 -3.42
C GLY A 216 9.12 2.20 -4.31
N ALA A 217 9.84 1.18 -3.87
CA ALA A 217 10.96 0.52 -4.52
C ALA A 217 12.21 1.40 -4.72
N VAL A 218 12.27 2.57 -4.11
CA VAL A 218 13.37 3.54 -4.27
C VAL A 218 14.10 3.88 -2.96
N ALA A 219 13.80 3.18 -1.89
CA ALA A 219 14.44 3.29 -0.57
C ALA A 219 14.21 2.00 0.22
N PRO A 220 14.84 1.81 1.41
CA PRO A 220 14.59 0.63 2.26
C PRO A 220 13.14 0.49 2.73
N THR A 221 12.37 1.58 2.78
CA THR A 221 10.94 1.63 3.05
C THR A 221 10.23 2.53 2.06
N VAL A 222 8.90 2.43 1.97
CA VAL A 222 8.10 3.39 1.20
C VAL A 222 8.22 4.78 1.84
N LEU A 223 8.39 5.82 1.01
CA LEU A 223 8.60 7.19 1.43
C LEU A 223 7.33 8.02 1.29
N LEU A 224 7.05 8.89 2.26
CA LEU A 224 6.21 10.08 2.09
C LEU A 224 7.13 11.24 1.72
N VAL A 225 6.99 11.82 0.54
CA VAL A 225 7.88 12.88 0.03
C VAL A 225 7.20 14.24 0.18
N GLU A 226 7.29 14.82 1.37
CA GLU A 226 6.66 16.12 1.69
C GLU A 226 7.18 17.26 0.82
N LYS A 227 8.47 17.25 0.44
CA LYS A 227 9.05 18.28 -0.44
C LYS A 227 8.41 18.28 -1.83
N ALA A 228 8.12 17.09 -2.38
CA ALA A 228 7.43 16.98 -3.65
C ALA A 228 5.98 17.48 -3.55
N ALA A 229 5.28 17.13 -2.47
CA ALA A 229 3.94 17.66 -2.22
C ALA A 229 3.93 19.20 -2.11
N LYS A 230 4.89 19.78 -1.37
CA LYS A 230 5.02 21.24 -1.24
C LYS A 230 5.28 21.95 -2.57
N ALA A 231 6.04 21.35 -3.48
CA ALA A 231 6.29 21.91 -4.81
C ALA A 231 5.02 21.95 -5.70
N LEU A 232 4.09 21.01 -5.47
CA LEU A 232 2.82 20.98 -6.21
C LEU A 232 1.77 21.93 -5.63
N ILE A 233 1.76 22.18 -4.32
CA ILE A 233 0.77 23.02 -3.64
C ILE A 233 0.94 24.49 -4.07
N GLY A 234 -0.17 25.13 -4.45
CA GLY A 234 -0.23 26.50 -4.97
C GLY A 234 -0.05 26.60 -6.47
N SER A 235 0.37 25.54 -7.17
CA SER A 235 0.57 25.51 -8.63
C SER A 235 -0.69 25.07 -9.38
N LYS A 236 -0.66 25.22 -10.70
CA LYS A 236 -1.63 24.65 -11.65
C LYS A 236 -1.11 23.35 -12.29
N LEU A 237 -0.08 22.74 -11.70
CA LEU A 237 0.66 21.62 -12.27
C LEU A 237 1.30 21.97 -13.62
N ASP A 238 1.82 23.20 -13.71
CA ASP A 238 2.68 23.63 -14.80
C ASP A 238 4.00 22.86 -14.79
N ASP A 239 4.76 22.98 -15.88
CA ASP A 239 6.01 22.23 -16.05
C ASP A 239 7.03 22.55 -14.94
N GLU A 240 7.10 23.80 -14.50
CA GLU A 240 8.03 24.24 -13.45
C GLU A 240 7.72 23.54 -12.11
N ALA A 241 6.46 23.52 -11.67
CA ALA A 241 6.03 22.86 -10.45
C ALA A 241 6.20 21.34 -10.54
N LEU A 242 5.89 20.75 -11.70
CA LEU A 242 6.06 19.32 -11.94
C LEU A 242 7.55 18.92 -11.95
N ASP A 243 8.43 19.76 -12.50
CA ASP A 243 9.88 19.53 -12.50
C ASP A 243 10.46 19.65 -11.10
N ALA A 244 10.09 20.69 -10.34
CA ALA A 244 10.51 20.86 -8.95
C ALA A 244 10.05 19.67 -8.07
N ALA A 245 8.83 19.18 -8.26
CA ALA A 245 8.34 18.00 -7.53
C ALA A 245 9.07 16.73 -7.95
N ALA A 246 9.40 16.55 -9.24
CA ALA A 246 10.18 15.42 -9.74
C ALA A 246 11.61 15.41 -9.19
N ASP A 247 12.25 16.56 -9.11
CA ASP A 247 13.57 16.73 -8.51
C ASP A 247 13.56 16.40 -7.00
N ALA A 248 12.51 16.84 -6.28
CA ALA A 248 12.33 16.51 -4.88
C ALA A 248 12.15 14.99 -4.67
N CYS A 249 11.43 14.29 -5.57
CA CYS A 249 11.33 12.84 -5.55
C CYS A 249 12.68 12.17 -5.80
N SER A 250 13.41 12.64 -6.82
CA SER A 250 14.74 12.13 -7.17
C SER A 250 15.72 12.29 -6.00
N ALA A 251 15.71 13.46 -5.35
CA ALA A 251 16.55 13.74 -4.18
C ALA A 251 16.24 12.87 -2.97
N ALA A 252 14.99 12.42 -2.81
CA ALA A 252 14.56 11.53 -1.73
C ALA A 252 14.98 10.06 -1.95
N CYS A 253 15.25 9.65 -3.19
CA CYS A 253 15.56 8.28 -3.56
C CYS A 253 16.88 7.80 -2.94
N ARG A 254 16.87 6.54 -2.45
CA ARG A 254 18.05 5.79 -1.96
C ARG A 254 17.89 4.32 -2.39
N PRO A 255 17.75 4.05 -3.71
CA PRO A 255 17.51 2.70 -4.22
C PRO A 255 18.77 1.85 -4.21
N ILE A 256 18.61 0.57 -4.55
CA ILE A 256 19.70 -0.37 -4.82
C ILE A 256 19.84 -0.60 -6.31
N ASP A 257 21.04 -1.00 -6.75
CA ASP A 257 21.24 -1.63 -8.05
C ASP A 257 20.89 -3.11 -7.98
N ASP A 258 20.05 -3.57 -8.90
CA ASP A 258 19.75 -4.98 -9.09
C ASP A 258 19.48 -5.28 -10.59
N LYS A 259 19.13 -6.54 -10.89
CA LYS A 259 18.82 -6.99 -12.26
C LYS A 259 17.59 -6.29 -12.90
N ARG A 260 16.82 -5.50 -12.13
CA ARG A 260 15.62 -4.79 -12.60
C ARG A 260 15.89 -3.34 -12.95
N GLY A 261 16.92 -2.75 -12.35
CA GLY A 261 17.26 -1.36 -12.65
C GLY A 261 18.41 -0.83 -11.81
N THR A 262 19.14 0.10 -12.38
CA THR A 262 20.23 0.81 -11.71
C THR A 262 19.70 1.89 -10.78
N ILE A 263 20.51 2.32 -9.81
CA ILE A 263 20.23 3.47 -8.94
C ILE A 263 19.83 4.70 -9.79
N LYS A 264 20.63 5.01 -10.81
CA LYS A 264 20.39 6.15 -11.72
C LYS A 264 19.03 6.05 -12.42
N TYR A 265 18.70 4.87 -12.94
CA TYR A 265 17.43 4.64 -13.64
C TYR A 265 16.22 4.78 -12.70
N ARG A 266 16.24 4.11 -11.53
CA ARG A 266 15.16 4.18 -10.54
C ARG A 266 14.91 5.62 -10.08
N THR A 267 16.00 6.36 -9.79
CA THR A 267 15.94 7.77 -9.38
C THR A 267 15.27 8.65 -10.44
N LYS A 268 15.70 8.50 -11.73
CA LYS A 268 15.09 9.24 -12.84
C LYS A 268 13.60 8.91 -13.02
N ILE A 269 13.26 7.62 -12.98
CA ILE A 269 11.88 7.16 -13.22
C ILE A 269 10.92 7.61 -12.11
N ALA A 270 11.38 7.76 -10.86
CA ALA A 270 10.55 8.28 -9.78
C ALA A 270 9.93 9.65 -10.14
N GLY A 271 10.73 10.58 -10.67
CA GLY A 271 10.24 11.88 -11.13
C GLY A 271 9.29 11.78 -12.32
N VAL A 272 9.60 10.91 -13.28
CA VAL A 272 8.73 10.70 -14.47
C VAL A 272 7.35 10.17 -14.06
N LEU A 273 7.30 9.16 -13.18
CA LEU A 273 6.04 8.60 -12.72
C LEU A 273 5.27 9.58 -11.83
N LEU A 274 5.96 10.40 -11.02
CA LEU A 274 5.31 11.46 -10.25
C LEU A 274 4.52 12.39 -11.16
N LYS A 275 5.16 12.98 -12.19
CA LYS A 275 4.51 13.89 -13.12
C LYS A 275 3.27 13.27 -13.75
N ARG A 276 3.40 12.04 -14.27
CA ARG A 276 2.28 11.31 -14.87
C ARG A 276 1.15 11.03 -13.88
N SER A 277 1.46 10.60 -12.67
CA SER A 277 0.46 10.33 -11.64
C SER A 277 -0.26 11.61 -11.19
N ALA A 278 0.46 12.73 -11.07
CA ALA A 278 -0.13 14.03 -10.73
C ALA A 278 -1.12 14.50 -11.82
N LEU A 279 -0.74 14.38 -13.10
CA LEU A 279 -1.62 14.72 -14.21
C LEU A 279 -2.86 13.82 -14.28
N ILE A 280 -2.71 12.51 -14.07
CA ILE A 280 -3.85 11.58 -14.00
C ILE A 280 -4.79 11.95 -12.85
N ALA A 281 -4.25 12.29 -11.68
CA ALA A 281 -5.07 12.70 -10.54
C ALA A 281 -5.84 14.00 -10.83
N ARG A 282 -5.20 15.00 -11.44
CA ARG A 282 -5.83 16.24 -11.91
C ARG A 282 -6.95 15.96 -12.91
N ASP A 283 -6.67 15.16 -13.91
CA ASP A 283 -7.64 14.88 -14.98
C ASP A 283 -8.88 14.18 -14.41
N ARG A 284 -8.71 13.27 -13.45
CA ARG A 284 -9.83 12.66 -12.72
C ARG A 284 -10.64 13.66 -11.91
N ILE A 285 -10.01 14.67 -11.30
CA ILE A 285 -10.72 15.77 -10.62
C ILE A 285 -11.60 16.53 -11.61
N ASN A 286 -11.13 16.71 -12.84
CA ASN A 286 -11.84 17.39 -13.93
C ASN A 286 -12.82 16.47 -14.69
N GLY A 287 -13.07 15.24 -14.20
CA GLY A 287 -14.02 14.33 -14.82
C GLY A 287 -13.51 13.59 -16.06
N ILE A 288 -12.21 13.68 -16.36
CA ILE A 288 -11.58 12.93 -17.45
C ILE A 288 -11.25 11.53 -16.97
N GLU A 289 -11.83 10.53 -17.61
CA GLU A 289 -11.53 9.12 -17.29
C GLU A 289 -10.19 8.72 -17.87
N HIS A 290 -9.26 8.36 -16.99
CA HIS A 290 -8.09 7.56 -17.33
C HIS A 290 -8.40 6.09 -17.10
N ARG A 291 -8.42 5.30 -18.16
CA ARG A 291 -8.38 3.84 -18.03
C ARG A 291 -7.03 3.53 -17.38
N GLY A 292 -7.07 3.07 -16.13
CA GLY A 292 -5.88 2.64 -15.41
C GLY A 292 -5.09 1.64 -16.27
N HIS A 293 -3.81 1.49 -16.00
CA HIS A 293 -2.92 0.53 -16.69
C HIS A 293 -3.58 -0.86 -16.71
N ARG A 294 -4.38 -1.12 -17.77
CA ARG A 294 -4.57 -2.48 -18.24
C ARG A 294 -3.40 -2.74 -19.17
N PRO A 295 -2.58 -3.77 -18.95
CA PRO A 295 -1.72 -4.25 -20.01
C PRO A 295 -2.62 -4.51 -21.22
N VAL A 296 -2.24 -3.94 -22.35
CA VAL A 296 -2.84 -4.20 -23.65
C VAL A 296 -2.62 -5.66 -23.99
#